data_c4e44fee2870419d6c25380077c0f7aa
#
_entry.id   c4e44fee2870419d6c25380077c0f7aa
#
_cell.length_a   1.000
_cell.length_b   1.000
_cell.length_c   1.000
_cell.angle_alpha   90.00
_cell.angle_beta   90.00
_cell.angle_gamma   90.00
#
_symmetry.space_group_name_H-M   'P 1'
#
loop_
_entity.id
_entity.type
_entity.pdbx_description
1 polymer ?
#
loop_
_entity_poly.entity_id
_entity_poly.type
_entity_poly.pdbx_seq_one_letter_code
_entity_poly.pdbx_strand_id
1 'polypeptide(L)'
;MVKVIVPATSANVGAGFDALGLALSMHNTVTLEESDRIDILSSDGTLVPTGPGNLVYRSAKAVFDQLGQPLKGIRIRQENPIPMARGLGSSSACIVAGILGANALLGSPLTQRQMLTLATSIEGHPDNVAPAMLGGFVTSVYDEGQVYSVRKPINEELAFAAFIPNFKLLTEKARAALPKTVDRADAVYNLSRAALATAAFCDGDYELLKVATKDALHQQYRLPLIPGGERIFEIAWDLGAYAVYISGAGPTIMAVVHRDNSDFFGRAEELLAETPETLAFSLRRMLADNTGAVVE
;
A
#
# COMPACT_ATOMS: atom_id res chain seq x y z
N MET A 1 7.65 21.75 -14.95
CA MET A 1 6.51 21.00 -14.43
C MET A 1 6.81 19.52 -14.60
N VAL A 2 6.59 18.74 -13.55
CA VAL A 2 6.79 17.28 -13.53
C VAL A 2 5.49 16.65 -13.11
N LYS A 3 5.08 15.56 -13.76
CA LYS A 3 3.90 14.76 -13.40
C LYS A 3 4.37 13.40 -12.90
N VAL A 4 3.84 12.96 -11.76
CA VAL A 4 4.15 11.66 -11.16
C VAL A 4 2.85 10.87 -10.99
N ILE A 5 2.86 9.64 -11.49
CA ILE A 5 1.74 8.69 -11.36
C ILE A 5 2.22 7.59 -10.42
N VAL A 6 1.50 7.34 -9.32
CA VAL A 6 1.92 6.41 -8.28
C VAL A 6 0.81 5.40 -7.99
N PRO A 7 1.10 4.09 -8.03
CA PRO A 7 0.11 3.06 -7.76
C PRO A 7 -0.29 2.98 -6.29
N ALA A 8 -1.50 2.47 -6.05
CA ALA A 8 -1.93 1.96 -4.76
C ALA A 8 -1.09 0.75 -4.36
N THR A 9 -1.05 0.46 -3.06
CA THR A 9 -0.31 -0.69 -2.54
C THR A 9 -1.11 -1.45 -1.51
N SER A 10 -0.80 -2.74 -1.38
CA SER A 10 -1.27 -3.59 -0.31
C SER A 10 -0.06 -4.15 0.43
N ALA A 11 0.05 -3.84 1.70
CA ALA A 11 1.18 -4.17 2.55
C ALA A 11 0.89 -5.33 3.50
N ASN A 12 1.92 -5.85 4.12
CA ASN A 12 1.95 -7.00 5.03
C ASN A 12 1.69 -8.34 4.33
N VAL A 13 0.77 -8.42 3.41
CA VAL A 13 0.39 -9.64 2.68
C VAL A 13 0.27 -10.85 3.64
N GLY A 14 -0.56 -10.68 4.68
CA GLY A 14 -0.68 -11.62 5.79
C GLY A 14 0.53 -11.60 6.72
N ALA A 15 1.32 -12.68 6.76
CA ALA A 15 2.43 -12.84 7.70
C ALA A 15 3.66 -11.96 7.45
N GLY A 16 3.71 -11.22 6.34
CA GLY A 16 4.86 -10.40 5.96
C GLY A 16 4.88 -9.01 6.58
N PHE A 17 4.55 -8.91 7.86
CA PHE A 17 4.42 -7.66 8.62
C PHE A 17 5.63 -6.73 8.46
N ASP A 18 5.38 -5.48 8.00
CA ASP A 18 6.36 -4.44 7.71
C ASP A 18 7.48 -4.83 6.69
N ALA A 19 7.33 -5.99 5.99
CA ALA A 19 8.33 -6.50 5.06
C ALA A 19 7.82 -6.77 3.65
N LEU A 20 6.57 -7.25 3.49
CA LEU A 20 6.00 -7.63 2.21
C LEU A 20 4.97 -6.63 1.74
N GLY A 21 5.01 -6.29 0.45
CA GLY A 21 4.02 -5.44 -0.17
C GLY A 21 3.89 -5.67 -1.66
N LEU A 22 2.78 -5.22 -2.23
CA LEU A 22 2.53 -5.30 -3.66
C LEU A 22 1.83 -4.04 -4.19
N ALA A 23 2.06 -3.73 -5.45
CA ALA A 23 1.45 -2.59 -6.13
C ALA A 23 0.23 -3.01 -6.95
N LEU A 24 -0.77 -2.11 -7.00
CA LEU A 24 -2.11 -2.34 -7.55
C LEU A 24 -2.50 -1.27 -8.57
N SER A 25 -3.34 -1.64 -9.54
CA SER A 25 -3.78 -0.83 -10.68
C SER A 25 -4.78 0.29 -10.35
N MET A 26 -4.56 1.01 -9.26
CA MET A 26 -5.26 2.26 -8.91
C MET A 26 -4.19 3.32 -8.63
N HIS A 27 -4.28 4.51 -9.20
CA HIS A 27 -3.16 5.45 -9.17
C HIS A 27 -3.58 6.82 -8.66
N ASN A 28 -2.72 7.45 -7.86
CA ASN A 28 -2.74 8.88 -7.66
C ASN A 28 -1.88 9.56 -8.72
N THR A 29 -2.30 10.76 -9.14
CA THR A 29 -1.52 11.61 -10.05
C THR A 29 -1.18 12.91 -9.33
N VAL A 30 0.09 13.28 -9.36
CA VAL A 30 0.57 14.51 -8.73
C VAL A 30 1.43 15.28 -9.72
N THR A 31 1.13 16.57 -9.94
CA THR A 31 2.02 17.46 -10.67
C THR A 31 2.72 18.40 -9.70
N LEU A 32 4.02 18.61 -9.95
CA LEU A 32 4.88 19.51 -9.18
C LEU A 32 5.55 20.53 -10.12
N GLU A 33 5.59 21.77 -9.68
CA GLU A 33 6.25 22.87 -10.41
C GLU A 33 6.86 23.83 -9.39
N GLU A 34 8.07 24.32 -9.62
CA GLU A 34 8.64 25.36 -8.78
C GLU A 34 7.81 26.64 -8.84
N SER A 35 7.69 27.33 -7.71
CA SER A 35 6.90 28.55 -7.55
C SER A 35 7.52 29.43 -6.47
N ASP A 36 7.13 30.70 -6.42
CA ASP A 36 7.57 31.62 -5.37
C ASP A 36 6.79 31.45 -4.05
N ARG A 37 5.72 30.66 -4.07
CA ARG A 37 4.87 30.36 -2.90
C ARG A 37 4.37 28.93 -2.91
N ILE A 38 3.88 28.49 -1.74
CA ILE A 38 3.18 27.20 -1.64
C ILE A 38 1.76 27.38 -2.22
N ASP A 39 1.43 26.58 -3.24
CA ASP A 39 0.13 26.58 -3.92
C ASP A 39 -0.30 25.13 -4.17
N ILE A 40 -1.12 24.59 -3.25
CA ILE A 40 -1.52 23.18 -3.25
C ILE A 40 -3.02 23.06 -3.39
N LEU A 41 -3.47 22.30 -4.40
CA LEU A 41 -4.88 22.00 -4.66
C LEU A 41 -5.08 20.53 -5.02
N SER A 42 -6.22 20.00 -4.64
CA SER A 42 -6.76 18.74 -5.19
C SER A 42 -7.67 19.07 -6.36
N SER A 43 -7.50 18.37 -7.48
CA SER A 43 -8.32 18.55 -8.70
C SER A 43 -9.55 17.64 -8.73
N ASP A 44 -9.62 16.63 -7.85
CA ASP A 44 -10.73 15.66 -7.75
C ASP A 44 -11.68 15.93 -6.56
N GLY A 45 -11.49 17.05 -5.86
CA GLY A 45 -12.31 17.41 -4.69
C GLY A 45 -11.90 16.72 -3.38
N THR A 46 -10.86 15.88 -3.39
CA THR A 46 -10.34 15.27 -2.16
C THR A 46 -9.81 16.33 -1.21
N LEU A 47 -10.22 16.29 0.04
CA LEU A 47 -9.73 17.23 1.05
C LEU A 47 -8.27 16.92 1.41
N VAL A 48 -7.37 17.82 1.05
CA VAL A 48 -5.93 17.74 1.35
C VAL A 48 -5.46 18.99 2.08
N PRO A 49 -4.44 18.91 2.96
CA PRO A 49 -3.80 20.10 3.51
C PRO A 49 -3.22 20.99 2.38
N THR A 50 -3.50 22.29 2.41
CA THR A 50 -3.08 23.23 1.34
C THR A 50 -1.81 24.01 1.69
N GLY A 51 -1.16 23.68 2.81
CA GLY A 51 0.06 24.32 3.30
C GLY A 51 1.17 23.32 3.65
N PRO A 52 2.12 23.70 4.51
CA PRO A 52 3.30 22.91 4.89
C PRO A 52 2.99 21.54 5.50
N GLY A 53 1.76 21.31 5.98
CA GLY A 53 1.30 20.01 6.47
C GLY A 53 0.96 18.99 5.38
N ASN A 54 0.94 19.39 4.11
CA ASN A 54 0.70 18.47 2.99
C ASN A 54 1.85 17.47 2.86
N LEU A 55 1.51 16.18 2.71
CA LEU A 55 2.51 15.12 2.72
C LEU A 55 3.37 15.11 1.46
N VAL A 56 2.80 15.42 0.29
CA VAL A 56 3.58 15.59 -0.96
C VAL A 56 4.58 16.73 -0.81
N TYR A 57 4.15 17.87 -0.25
CA TYR A 57 5.04 19.01 0.01
C TYR A 57 6.17 18.65 0.98
N ARG A 58 5.85 18.00 2.11
CA ARG A 58 6.85 17.59 3.10
C ARG A 58 7.88 16.65 2.50
N SER A 59 7.43 15.71 1.68
CA SER A 59 8.31 14.74 1.02
C SER A 59 9.17 15.38 -0.07
N ALA A 60 8.61 16.30 -0.85
CA ALA A 60 9.38 17.11 -1.79
C ALA A 60 10.44 17.95 -1.07
N LYS A 61 10.03 18.65 0.00
CA LYS A 61 10.94 19.45 0.82
C LYS A 61 12.10 18.62 1.38
N ALA A 62 11.86 17.40 1.81
CA ALA A 62 12.91 16.51 2.32
C ALA A 62 14.01 16.22 1.28
N VAL A 63 13.66 16.13 -0.02
CA VAL A 63 14.64 16.00 -1.11
C VAL A 63 15.49 17.27 -1.24
N PHE A 64 14.84 18.45 -1.25
CA PHE A 64 15.56 19.73 -1.30
C PHE A 64 16.50 19.90 -0.11
N ASP A 65 16.03 19.56 1.10
CA ASP A 65 16.83 19.63 2.33
C ASP A 65 18.04 18.69 2.29
N GLN A 66 17.84 17.44 1.83
CA GLN A 66 18.91 16.45 1.70
C GLN A 66 20.01 16.90 0.72
N LEU A 67 19.65 17.67 -0.29
CA LEU A 67 20.59 18.18 -1.30
C LEU A 67 21.11 19.58 -0.97
N GLY A 68 20.73 20.16 0.18
CA GLY A 68 21.12 21.51 0.57
C GLY A 68 20.59 22.61 -0.35
N GLN A 69 19.48 22.34 -1.07
CA GLN A 69 18.86 23.27 -2.00
C GLN A 69 17.69 24.02 -1.33
N PRO A 70 17.55 25.33 -1.51
CA PRO A 70 16.42 26.07 -0.97
C PRO A 70 15.15 25.82 -1.78
N LEU A 71 14.07 25.39 -1.13
CA LEU A 71 12.74 25.36 -1.72
C LEU A 71 12.02 26.67 -1.36
N LYS A 72 11.94 27.61 -2.27
CA LYS A 72 11.26 28.90 -2.08
C LYS A 72 9.74 28.73 -2.02
N GLY A 73 9.20 27.92 -2.92
CA GLY A 73 7.80 27.54 -2.98
C GLY A 73 7.58 26.49 -4.05
N ILE A 74 6.39 25.92 -4.08
CA ILE A 74 6.04 24.85 -5.01
C ILE A 74 4.54 24.88 -5.29
N ARG A 75 4.18 24.67 -6.54
CA ARG A 75 2.80 24.40 -6.96
C ARG A 75 2.60 22.89 -7.05
N ILE A 76 1.57 22.38 -6.38
CA ILE A 76 1.20 20.96 -6.36
C ILE A 76 -0.27 20.82 -6.76
N ARG A 77 -0.55 19.93 -7.70
CA ARG A 77 -1.91 19.51 -8.07
C ARG A 77 -2.02 18.02 -7.87
N GLN A 78 -3.06 17.58 -7.18
CA GLN A 78 -3.25 16.18 -6.77
C GLN A 78 -4.59 15.65 -7.24
N GLU A 79 -4.57 14.48 -7.85
CA GLU A 79 -5.73 13.60 -8.05
C GLU A 79 -5.50 12.35 -7.21
N ASN A 80 -6.43 12.03 -6.31
CA ASN A 80 -6.24 11.03 -5.26
C ASN A 80 -7.34 9.94 -5.29
N PRO A 81 -7.46 9.14 -6.36
CA PRO A 81 -8.41 8.03 -6.40
C PRO A 81 -8.16 6.98 -5.31
N ILE A 82 -6.91 6.87 -4.81
CA ILE A 82 -6.57 5.94 -3.72
C ILE A 82 -7.20 6.46 -2.42
N PRO A 83 -8.14 5.72 -1.82
CA PRO A 83 -8.88 6.21 -0.66
C PRO A 83 -7.99 6.34 0.58
N MET A 84 -8.04 7.53 1.22
CA MET A 84 -7.21 7.83 2.39
C MET A 84 -7.62 7.03 3.63
N ALA A 85 -6.63 6.56 4.40
CA ALA A 85 -6.82 5.79 5.64
C ALA A 85 -7.70 4.54 5.46
N ARG A 86 -7.47 3.81 4.35
CA ARG A 86 -8.19 2.57 3.99
C ARG A 86 -7.26 1.37 3.81
N GLY A 87 -5.95 1.49 4.10
CA GLY A 87 -4.99 0.39 3.94
C GLY A 87 -4.58 0.12 2.48
N LEU A 88 -4.69 1.11 1.60
CA LEU A 88 -4.31 1.02 0.18
C LEU A 88 -3.12 1.92 -0.19
N GLY A 89 -2.29 2.28 0.76
CA GLY A 89 -1.03 2.99 0.52
C GLY A 89 -1.16 4.45 0.07
N SER A 90 -2.30 5.14 0.35
CA SER A 90 -2.49 6.55 -0.05
C SER A 90 -1.42 7.50 0.52
N SER A 91 -0.95 7.29 1.75
CA SER A 91 0.16 8.04 2.36
C SER A 91 1.45 7.82 1.57
N SER A 92 1.79 6.56 1.34
CA SER A 92 3.01 6.16 0.62
C SER A 92 3.01 6.68 -0.82
N ALA A 93 1.84 6.69 -1.49
CA ALA A 93 1.70 7.28 -2.82
C ALA A 93 2.01 8.79 -2.81
N CYS A 94 1.56 9.53 -1.79
CA CYS A 94 1.89 10.94 -1.62
C CYS A 94 3.39 11.16 -1.35
N ILE A 95 4.00 10.32 -0.50
CA ILE A 95 5.44 10.39 -0.19
C ILE A 95 6.27 10.13 -1.44
N VAL A 96 5.99 9.05 -2.15
CA VAL A 96 6.70 8.67 -3.37
C VAL A 96 6.55 9.74 -4.45
N ALA A 97 5.33 10.27 -4.65
CA ALA A 97 5.09 11.35 -5.61
C ALA A 97 5.91 12.62 -5.28
N GLY A 98 5.96 13.01 -4.01
CA GLY A 98 6.73 14.17 -3.57
C GLY A 98 8.23 14.00 -3.80
N ILE A 99 8.78 12.84 -3.45
CA ILE A 99 10.20 12.53 -3.60
C ILE A 99 10.60 12.45 -5.07
N LEU A 100 9.88 11.66 -5.88
CA LEU A 100 10.19 11.49 -7.30
C LEU A 100 10.04 12.81 -8.07
N GLY A 101 8.96 13.55 -7.78
CA GLY A 101 8.71 14.84 -8.42
C GLY A 101 9.80 15.87 -8.09
N ALA A 102 10.18 15.98 -6.83
CA ALA A 102 11.25 16.89 -6.40
C ALA A 102 12.63 16.48 -6.98
N ASN A 103 12.93 15.17 -6.96
CA ASN A 103 14.16 14.67 -7.56
C ASN A 103 14.23 15.02 -9.06
N ALA A 104 13.14 14.85 -9.80
CA ALA A 104 13.06 15.20 -11.21
C ALA A 104 13.19 16.71 -11.47
N LEU A 105 12.55 17.55 -10.64
CA LEU A 105 12.71 19.01 -10.72
C LEU A 105 14.17 19.46 -10.55
N LEU A 106 14.94 18.74 -9.75
CA LEU A 106 16.36 19.01 -9.47
C LEU A 106 17.33 18.30 -10.45
N GLY A 107 16.82 17.70 -11.55
CA GLY A 107 17.64 17.02 -12.55
C GLY A 107 18.04 15.59 -12.15
N SER A 108 17.28 14.96 -11.26
CA SER A 108 17.43 13.55 -10.85
C SER A 108 18.77 13.19 -10.17
N PRO A 109 19.24 13.95 -9.18
CA PRO A 109 20.51 13.70 -8.53
C PRO A 109 20.51 12.49 -7.59
N LEU A 110 19.35 12.06 -7.07
CA LEU A 110 19.23 10.91 -6.17
C LEU A 110 19.01 9.62 -6.94
N THR A 111 19.70 8.58 -6.52
CA THR A 111 19.46 7.21 -7.00
C THR A 111 18.14 6.65 -6.46
N GLN A 112 17.58 5.63 -7.13
CA GLN A 112 16.37 4.95 -6.67
C GLN A 112 16.48 4.46 -5.22
N ARG A 113 17.63 3.91 -4.82
CA ARG A 113 17.88 3.45 -3.44
C ARG A 113 17.86 4.59 -2.43
N GLN A 114 18.46 5.74 -2.75
CA GLN A 114 18.42 6.91 -1.89
C GLN A 114 17.01 7.46 -1.73
N MET A 115 16.25 7.53 -2.81
CA MET A 115 14.84 7.94 -2.79
C MET A 115 13.97 6.98 -1.97
N LEU A 116 14.16 5.67 -2.13
CA LEU A 116 13.42 4.66 -1.37
C LEU A 116 13.77 4.71 0.12
N THR A 117 15.04 4.91 0.46
CA THR A 117 15.48 5.10 1.85
C THR A 117 14.86 6.35 2.46
N LEU A 118 14.84 7.47 1.74
CA LEU A 118 14.18 8.70 2.19
C LEU A 118 12.67 8.50 2.37
N ALA A 119 12.01 7.83 1.42
CA ALA A 119 10.59 7.52 1.53
C ALA A 119 10.28 6.67 2.78
N THR A 120 11.10 5.65 3.03
CA THR A 120 10.96 4.78 4.21
C THR A 120 11.20 5.54 5.50
N SER A 121 12.17 6.45 5.55
CA SER A 121 12.42 7.27 6.75
C SER A 121 11.25 8.19 7.10
N ILE A 122 10.47 8.62 6.10
CA ILE A 122 9.26 9.45 6.29
C ILE A 122 8.06 8.60 6.69
N GLU A 123 7.84 7.43 6.08
CA GLU A 123 6.72 6.53 6.34
C GLU A 123 6.91 5.69 7.61
N GLY A 124 8.15 5.33 7.92
CA GLY A 124 8.54 4.48 9.05
C GLY A 124 8.73 3.00 8.71
N HIS A 125 8.26 2.53 7.56
CA HIS A 125 8.38 1.15 7.08
C HIS A 125 8.35 1.08 5.54
N PRO A 126 9.02 0.08 4.91
CA PRO A 126 9.20 0.03 3.46
C PRO A 126 8.05 -0.62 2.69
N ASP A 127 7.19 -1.40 3.34
CA ASP A 127 6.24 -2.33 2.76
C ASP A 127 5.16 -1.72 1.84
N ASN A 128 4.93 -0.40 1.94
CA ASN A 128 4.08 0.37 1.03
C ASN A 128 4.89 1.25 0.07
N VAL A 129 5.90 1.98 0.56
CA VAL A 129 6.68 2.89 -0.30
C VAL A 129 7.51 2.14 -1.33
N ALA A 130 8.00 0.93 -0.99
CA ALA A 130 8.77 0.13 -1.92
C ALA A 130 7.92 -0.36 -3.11
N PRO A 131 6.78 -1.05 -2.94
CA PRO A 131 5.95 -1.40 -4.09
C PRO A 131 5.36 -0.18 -4.79
N ALA A 132 5.02 0.92 -4.11
CA ALA A 132 4.58 2.14 -4.76
C ALA A 132 5.63 2.69 -5.73
N MET A 133 6.91 2.64 -5.37
CA MET A 133 8.02 3.12 -6.20
C MET A 133 8.43 2.12 -7.27
N LEU A 134 8.48 0.82 -6.95
CA LEU A 134 9.11 -0.22 -7.77
C LEU A 134 8.12 -1.03 -8.61
N GLY A 135 6.85 -1.06 -8.22
CA GLY A 135 5.84 -1.97 -8.77
C GLY A 135 6.05 -3.44 -8.35
N GLY A 136 5.09 -4.29 -8.70
CA GLY A 136 5.14 -5.72 -8.46
C GLY A 136 4.99 -6.13 -7.00
N PHE A 137 5.42 -7.33 -6.69
CA PHE A 137 5.58 -7.84 -5.33
C PHE A 137 6.97 -7.51 -4.81
N VAL A 138 7.08 -6.91 -3.64
CA VAL A 138 8.35 -6.45 -3.08
C VAL A 138 8.54 -7.00 -1.67
N THR A 139 9.71 -7.59 -1.46
CA THR A 139 10.22 -7.93 -0.12
C THR A 139 11.27 -6.90 0.26
N SER A 140 11.15 -6.29 1.43
CA SER A 140 12.04 -5.21 1.86
C SER A 140 12.51 -5.39 3.31
N VAL A 141 13.72 -4.90 3.57
CA VAL A 141 14.30 -4.76 4.92
C VAL A 141 14.81 -3.33 5.07
N TYR A 142 14.51 -2.70 6.19
CA TYR A 142 15.12 -1.43 6.60
C TYR A 142 16.15 -1.71 7.68
N ASP A 143 17.42 -1.54 7.35
CA ASP A 143 18.56 -1.86 8.21
C ASP A 143 19.60 -0.76 8.17
N GLU A 144 20.10 -0.35 9.33
CA GLU A 144 21.13 0.69 9.50
C GLU A 144 20.86 1.97 8.67
N GLY A 145 19.60 2.40 8.62
CA GLY A 145 19.19 3.61 7.89
C GLY A 145 19.15 3.46 6.37
N GLN A 146 19.18 2.22 5.85
CA GLN A 146 19.08 1.92 4.41
C GLN A 146 18.00 0.88 4.14
N VAL A 147 17.41 0.97 2.94
CA VAL A 147 16.44 -0.03 2.47
C VAL A 147 17.10 -0.98 1.49
N TYR A 148 16.86 -2.26 1.74
CA TYR A 148 17.21 -3.36 0.83
C TYR A 148 15.91 -3.99 0.37
N SER A 149 15.72 -4.13 -0.94
CA SER A 149 14.49 -4.67 -1.50
C SER A 149 14.74 -5.55 -2.70
N VAL A 150 13.92 -6.59 -2.84
CA VAL A 150 13.84 -7.42 -4.03
C VAL A 150 12.43 -7.32 -4.58
N ARG A 151 12.34 -6.94 -5.85
CA ARG A 151 11.08 -6.86 -6.59
C ARG A 151 10.92 -8.05 -7.51
N LYS A 152 9.72 -8.61 -7.55
CA LYS A 152 9.29 -9.61 -8.52
C LYS A 152 8.03 -9.14 -9.24
N PRO A 153 7.91 -9.31 -10.56
CA PRO A 153 6.65 -9.08 -11.24
C PRO A 153 5.61 -10.07 -10.72
N ILE A 154 4.37 -9.61 -10.57
CA ILE A 154 3.22 -10.45 -10.23
C ILE A 154 2.67 -11.01 -11.55
N ASN A 155 2.35 -12.30 -11.57
CA ASN A 155 1.76 -12.94 -12.73
C ASN A 155 0.39 -12.32 -13.07
N GLU A 156 0.13 -12.14 -14.36
CA GLU A 156 -1.14 -11.62 -14.88
C GLU A 156 -2.35 -12.53 -14.63
N GLU A 157 -2.13 -13.77 -14.22
CA GLU A 157 -3.17 -14.72 -13.81
C GLU A 157 -3.86 -14.31 -12.49
N LEU A 158 -3.26 -13.38 -11.73
CA LEU A 158 -3.83 -12.92 -10.48
C LEU A 158 -4.69 -11.67 -10.68
N ALA A 159 -5.79 -11.64 -9.95
CA ALA A 159 -6.58 -10.45 -9.66
C ALA A 159 -6.71 -10.27 -8.15
N PHE A 160 -6.95 -9.04 -7.75
CA PHE A 160 -7.06 -8.63 -6.36
C PHE A 160 -8.47 -8.08 -6.10
N ALA A 161 -9.18 -8.70 -5.19
CA ALA A 161 -10.48 -8.24 -4.74
C ALA A 161 -10.29 -7.42 -3.46
N ALA A 162 -10.39 -6.10 -3.57
CA ALA A 162 -10.29 -5.19 -2.44
C ALA A 162 -11.68 -4.91 -1.86
N PHE A 163 -11.97 -5.39 -0.67
CA PHE A 163 -13.15 -5.09 0.11
C PHE A 163 -12.88 -3.83 0.95
N ILE A 164 -13.38 -2.70 0.49
CA ILE A 164 -13.07 -1.37 1.03
C ILE A 164 -14.26 -0.85 1.83
N PRO A 165 -14.15 -0.71 3.17
CA PRO A 165 -15.25 -0.17 3.95
C PRO A 165 -15.35 1.35 3.84
N ASN A 166 -16.53 1.91 4.16
CA ASN A 166 -16.79 3.35 4.12
C ASN A 166 -16.24 4.13 5.33
N PHE A 167 -15.67 3.46 6.34
CA PHE A 167 -15.06 4.08 7.52
C PHE A 167 -13.52 4.06 7.44
N LYS A 168 -12.87 4.98 8.16
CA LYS A 168 -11.41 5.12 8.25
C LYS A 168 -10.84 4.36 9.44
N LEU A 169 -9.66 3.76 9.26
CA LEU A 169 -8.85 3.23 10.35
C LEU A 169 -7.45 3.87 10.26
N LEU A 170 -7.11 4.67 11.26
CA LEU A 170 -5.79 5.29 11.32
C LEU A 170 -4.72 4.25 11.63
N THR A 171 -3.59 4.31 10.96
CA THR A 171 -2.45 3.40 11.16
C THR A 171 -1.97 3.40 12.59
N GLU A 172 -1.94 4.57 13.24
CA GLU A 172 -1.57 4.70 14.66
C GLU A 172 -2.49 3.87 15.57
N LYS A 173 -3.82 3.93 15.36
CA LYS A 173 -4.80 3.15 16.12
C LYS A 173 -4.62 1.64 15.88
N ALA A 174 -4.40 1.23 14.62
CA ALA A 174 -4.17 -0.16 14.27
C ALA A 174 -2.85 -0.71 14.84
N ARG A 175 -1.80 0.14 14.93
CA ARG A 175 -0.53 -0.23 15.59
C ARG A 175 -0.66 -0.27 17.11
N ALA A 176 -1.41 0.62 17.71
CA ALA A 176 -1.65 0.66 19.16
C ALA A 176 -2.40 -0.59 19.68
N ALA A 177 -3.11 -1.31 18.83
CA ALA A 177 -3.78 -2.56 19.18
C ALA A 177 -2.82 -3.76 19.29
N LEU A 178 -1.58 -3.64 18.79
CA LEU A 178 -0.61 -4.72 18.79
C LEU A 178 0.06 -4.89 20.17
N PRO A 179 0.36 -6.14 20.61
CA PRO A 179 1.11 -6.37 21.81
C PRO A 179 2.56 -5.86 21.66
N LYS A 180 3.17 -5.45 22.76
CA LYS A 180 4.58 -5.01 22.77
C LYS A 180 5.58 -6.15 22.65
N THR A 181 5.16 -7.36 22.98
CA THR A 181 5.97 -8.59 22.93
C THR A 181 5.16 -9.69 22.28
N VAL A 182 5.83 -10.62 21.63
CA VAL A 182 5.22 -11.80 21.02
C VAL A 182 5.91 -13.06 21.52
N ASP A 183 5.17 -14.15 21.58
CA ASP A 183 5.74 -15.45 21.94
C ASP A 183 6.63 -15.97 20.80
N ARG A 184 7.69 -16.71 21.17
CA ARG A 184 8.59 -17.33 20.18
C ARG A 184 7.84 -18.24 19.21
N ALA A 185 6.79 -18.93 19.67
CA ALA A 185 5.97 -19.76 18.80
C ALA A 185 5.30 -18.96 17.69
N ASP A 186 4.71 -17.80 18.02
CA ASP A 186 4.09 -16.89 17.07
C ASP A 186 5.11 -16.27 16.12
N ALA A 187 6.30 -15.91 16.65
CA ALA A 187 7.39 -15.41 15.81
C ALA A 187 7.85 -16.44 14.76
N VAL A 188 8.04 -17.71 15.18
CA VAL A 188 8.39 -18.81 14.25
C VAL A 188 7.24 -19.10 13.27
N TYR A 189 6.01 -19.08 13.76
CA TYR A 189 4.80 -19.23 12.92
C TYR A 189 4.79 -18.20 11.79
N ASN A 190 5.01 -16.92 12.09
CA ASN A 190 5.03 -15.85 11.09
C ASN A 190 6.24 -15.91 10.17
N LEU A 191 7.44 -16.14 10.73
CA LEU A 191 8.67 -16.26 9.93
C LEU A 191 8.54 -17.31 8.83
N SER A 192 8.03 -18.50 9.19
CA SER A 192 7.86 -19.59 8.21
C SER A 192 6.85 -19.24 7.12
N ARG A 193 5.79 -18.52 7.45
CA ARG A 193 4.74 -18.11 6.51
C ARG A 193 5.17 -16.97 5.63
N ALA A 194 5.86 -15.97 6.14
CA ALA A 194 6.41 -14.89 5.34
C ALA A 194 7.41 -15.40 4.31
N ALA A 195 8.27 -16.36 4.72
CA ALA A 195 9.19 -17.03 3.79
C ALA A 195 8.44 -17.83 2.71
N LEU A 196 7.39 -18.58 3.10
CA LEU A 196 6.56 -19.36 2.16
C LEU A 196 5.79 -18.43 1.21
N ALA A 197 5.22 -17.31 1.69
CA ALA A 197 4.53 -16.34 0.86
C ALA A 197 5.46 -15.77 -0.22
N THR A 198 6.68 -15.42 0.16
CA THR A 198 7.69 -14.90 -0.77
C THR A 198 8.03 -15.94 -1.83
N ALA A 199 8.27 -17.20 -1.44
CA ALA A 199 8.55 -18.29 -2.39
C ALA A 199 7.36 -18.53 -3.32
N ALA A 200 6.13 -18.62 -2.79
CA ALA A 200 4.91 -18.86 -3.57
C ALA A 200 4.67 -17.77 -4.64
N PHE A 201 4.86 -16.49 -4.29
CA PHE A 201 4.77 -15.40 -5.28
C PHE A 201 5.90 -15.46 -6.32
N CYS A 202 7.10 -15.91 -5.95
CA CYS A 202 8.22 -16.02 -6.88
C CYS A 202 8.05 -17.18 -7.87
N ASP A 203 7.51 -18.31 -7.41
CA ASP A 203 7.40 -19.54 -8.19
C ASP A 203 6.04 -19.70 -8.91
N GLY A 204 5.03 -18.88 -8.51
CA GLY A 204 3.68 -18.95 -9.05
C GLY A 204 2.82 -20.08 -8.44
N ASP A 205 3.21 -20.64 -7.30
CA ASP A 205 2.41 -21.64 -6.56
C ASP A 205 1.43 -20.96 -5.60
N TYR A 206 0.37 -20.40 -6.17
CA TYR A 206 -0.58 -19.55 -5.43
C TYR A 206 -1.48 -20.33 -4.48
N GLU A 207 -1.64 -21.64 -4.62
CA GLU A 207 -2.37 -22.48 -3.67
C GLU A 207 -1.74 -22.44 -2.27
N LEU A 208 -0.42 -22.28 -2.20
CA LEU A 208 0.31 -22.16 -0.94
C LEU A 208 -0.04 -20.87 -0.17
N LEU A 209 -0.56 -19.84 -0.85
CA LEU A 209 -0.92 -18.57 -0.20
C LEU A 209 -2.01 -18.75 0.85
N LYS A 210 -2.88 -19.75 0.72
CA LYS A 210 -3.90 -20.10 1.73
C LYS A 210 -3.30 -20.39 3.11
N VAL A 211 -2.09 -20.93 3.14
CA VAL A 211 -1.34 -21.18 4.38
C VAL A 211 -0.39 -20.02 4.69
N ALA A 212 0.27 -19.49 3.66
CA ALA A 212 1.34 -18.52 3.78
C ALA A 212 0.86 -17.12 4.25
N THR A 213 -0.41 -16.76 4.01
CA THR A 213 -0.97 -15.48 4.45
C THR A 213 -1.62 -15.51 5.84
N LYS A 214 -1.64 -16.68 6.51
CA LYS A 214 -2.03 -16.77 7.93
C LYS A 214 -1.01 -16.03 8.78
N ASP A 215 -1.47 -15.33 9.79
CA ASP A 215 -0.66 -14.43 10.60
C ASP A 215 -0.98 -14.57 12.09
N ALA A 216 0.03 -14.43 12.94
CA ALA A 216 -0.08 -14.42 14.39
C ALA A 216 0.44 -13.11 15.03
N LEU A 217 0.93 -12.15 14.24
CA LEU A 217 1.53 -10.92 14.77
C LEU A 217 0.60 -9.71 14.76
N HIS A 218 -0.31 -9.60 13.78
CA HIS A 218 -1.09 -8.37 13.65
C HIS A 218 -2.56 -8.57 13.32
N GLN A 219 -2.95 -9.52 12.46
CA GLN A 219 -4.31 -9.60 11.94
C GLN A 219 -5.34 -9.90 13.05
N GLN A 220 -5.05 -10.81 13.95
CA GLN A 220 -5.93 -11.16 15.08
C GLN A 220 -6.22 -9.96 16.00
N TYR A 221 -5.32 -8.99 16.10
CA TYR A 221 -5.49 -7.78 16.90
C TYR A 221 -6.17 -6.65 16.14
N ARG A 222 -6.05 -6.64 14.82
CA ARG A 222 -6.62 -5.60 13.94
C ARG A 222 -8.04 -5.92 13.48
N LEU A 223 -8.34 -7.20 13.25
CA LEU A 223 -9.65 -7.64 12.74
C LEU A 223 -10.82 -7.18 13.63
N PRO A 224 -10.74 -7.18 14.98
CA PRO A 224 -11.78 -6.61 15.84
C PRO A 224 -12.03 -5.11 15.64
N LEU A 225 -11.11 -4.38 15.03
CA LEU A 225 -11.26 -2.96 14.67
C LEU A 225 -11.99 -2.76 13.34
N ILE A 226 -12.35 -3.83 12.64
CA ILE A 226 -12.96 -3.82 11.32
C ILE A 226 -14.34 -4.50 11.40
N PRO A 227 -15.39 -3.76 11.77
CA PRO A 227 -16.75 -4.33 11.83
C PRO A 227 -17.12 -5.00 10.50
N GLY A 228 -17.62 -6.24 10.55
CA GLY A 228 -17.92 -7.06 9.38
C GLY A 228 -16.71 -7.74 8.73
N GLY A 229 -15.50 -7.46 9.23
CA GLY A 229 -14.25 -7.99 8.64
C GLY A 229 -14.18 -9.52 8.65
N GLU A 230 -14.59 -10.17 9.73
CA GLU A 230 -14.62 -11.66 9.82
C GLU A 230 -15.51 -12.23 8.72
N ARG A 231 -16.68 -11.63 8.49
CA ARG A 231 -17.60 -12.07 7.44
C ARG A 231 -17.02 -11.91 6.04
N ILE A 232 -16.24 -10.85 5.79
CA ILE A 232 -15.50 -10.68 4.52
C ILE A 232 -14.48 -11.81 4.33
N PHE A 233 -13.74 -12.18 5.38
CA PHE A 233 -12.81 -13.31 5.31
C PHE A 233 -13.53 -14.62 4.92
N GLU A 234 -14.67 -14.92 5.57
CA GLU A 234 -15.48 -16.10 5.26
C GLU A 234 -15.94 -16.08 3.80
N ILE A 235 -16.58 -14.99 3.36
CA ILE A 235 -17.08 -14.83 1.97
C ILE A 235 -15.94 -15.08 0.97
N ALA A 236 -14.79 -14.44 1.16
CA ALA A 236 -13.69 -14.57 0.22
C ALA A 236 -13.12 -15.99 0.17
N TRP A 237 -13.00 -16.66 1.33
CA TRP A 237 -12.56 -18.06 1.39
C TRP A 237 -13.56 -19.03 0.74
N ASP A 238 -14.86 -18.87 1.00
CA ASP A 238 -15.92 -19.71 0.46
C ASP A 238 -16.01 -19.60 -1.08
N LEU A 239 -15.66 -18.43 -1.62
CA LEU A 239 -15.59 -18.18 -3.06
C LEU A 239 -14.26 -18.63 -3.71
N GLY A 240 -13.37 -19.26 -2.97
CA GLY A 240 -12.15 -19.88 -3.49
C GLY A 240 -10.98 -18.93 -3.70
N ALA A 241 -10.82 -17.91 -2.84
CA ALA A 241 -9.63 -17.09 -2.85
C ALA A 241 -8.35 -17.90 -2.52
N TYR A 242 -7.23 -17.57 -3.17
CA TYR A 242 -5.90 -18.10 -2.83
C TYR A 242 -5.37 -17.54 -1.52
N ALA A 243 -5.72 -16.30 -1.22
CA ALA A 243 -5.32 -15.60 0.00
C ALA A 243 -6.40 -14.62 0.43
N VAL A 244 -6.56 -14.43 1.75
CA VAL A 244 -7.35 -13.35 2.32
C VAL A 244 -6.57 -12.75 3.48
N TYR A 245 -6.39 -11.44 3.48
CA TYR A 245 -5.62 -10.75 4.52
C TYR A 245 -6.02 -9.29 4.68
N ILE A 246 -5.66 -8.68 5.81
CA ILE A 246 -5.85 -7.24 6.05
C ILE A 246 -4.77 -6.47 5.28
N SER A 247 -5.17 -5.62 4.36
CA SER A 247 -4.27 -4.78 3.57
C SER A 247 -3.65 -3.68 4.44
N GLY A 248 -2.34 -3.72 4.62
CA GLY A 248 -1.60 -2.79 5.48
C GLY A 248 -2.12 -2.76 6.91
N ALA A 249 -2.47 -1.58 7.41
CA ALA A 249 -3.09 -1.42 8.73
C ALA A 249 -4.60 -1.71 8.72
N GLY A 250 -5.19 -1.94 7.56
CA GLY A 250 -6.62 -2.01 7.33
C GLY A 250 -7.24 -0.61 7.09
N PRO A 251 -8.56 -0.48 7.02
CA PRO A 251 -9.56 -1.54 7.23
C PRO A 251 -9.89 -2.36 5.96
N THR A 252 -9.25 -2.11 4.83
CA THR A 252 -9.46 -2.92 3.61
C THR A 252 -9.00 -4.35 3.85
N ILE A 253 -9.84 -5.30 3.43
CA ILE A 253 -9.50 -6.72 3.35
C ILE A 253 -9.24 -7.03 1.88
N MET A 254 -8.11 -7.68 1.62
CA MET A 254 -7.67 -8.06 0.29
C MET A 254 -7.83 -9.57 0.11
N ALA A 255 -8.45 -9.96 -1.01
CA ALA A 255 -8.40 -11.33 -1.46
C ALA A 255 -7.61 -11.44 -2.76
N VAL A 256 -6.76 -12.46 -2.87
CA VAL A 256 -6.04 -12.82 -4.09
C VAL A 256 -6.82 -13.94 -4.77
N VAL A 257 -7.13 -13.77 -6.04
CA VAL A 257 -7.96 -14.73 -6.80
C VAL A 257 -7.36 -14.97 -8.18
N HIS A 258 -7.72 -16.09 -8.81
CA HIS A 258 -7.41 -16.29 -10.22
C HIS A 258 -8.17 -15.26 -11.07
N ARG A 259 -7.50 -14.65 -12.02
CA ARG A 259 -8.07 -13.59 -12.89
C ARG A 259 -9.34 -14.03 -13.62
N ASP A 260 -9.38 -15.29 -14.05
CA ASP A 260 -10.49 -15.88 -14.81
C ASP A 260 -11.60 -16.44 -13.91
N ASN A 261 -11.48 -16.30 -12.58
CA ASN A 261 -12.60 -16.59 -11.67
C ASN A 261 -13.65 -15.48 -11.76
N SER A 262 -14.43 -15.48 -12.86
CA SER A 262 -15.44 -14.46 -13.14
C SER A 262 -16.54 -14.43 -12.09
N ASP A 263 -16.87 -15.59 -11.53
CA ASP A 263 -17.99 -15.76 -10.60
C ASP A 263 -17.66 -15.16 -9.22
N PHE A 264 -16.37 -15.08 -8.85
CA PHE A 264 -15.96 -14.53 -7.56
C PHE A 264 -16.50 -13.12 -7.35
N PHE A 265 -16.29 -12.22 -8.32
CA PHE A 265 -16.64 -10.81 -8.13
C PHE A 265 -18.16 -10.59 -8.10
N GLY A 266 -18.90 -11.20 -9.04
CA GLY A 266 -20.37 -11.10 -9.06
C GLY A 266 -21.00 -11.67 -7.80
N ARG A 267 -20.56 -12.87 -7.38
CA ARG A 267 -21.10 -13.51 -6.19
C ARG A 267 -20.71 -12.79 -4.90
N ALA A 268 -19.49 -12.24 -4.83
CA ALA A 268 -19.07 -11.44 -3.69
C ALA A 268 -19.90 -10.15 -3.56
N GLU A 269 -20.21 -9.44 -4.67
CA GLU A 269 -21.07 -8.25 -4.64
C GLU A 269 -22.49 -8.58 -4.17
N GLU A 270 -23.08 -9.69 -4.63
CA GLU A 270 -24.38 -10.17 -4.15
C GLU A 270 -24.35 -10.42 -2.64
N LEU A 271 -23.38 -11.19 -2.16
CA LEU A 271 -23.24 -11.51 -0.73
C LEU A 271 -23.00 -10.28 0.14
N LEU A 272 -22.24 -9.29 -0.34
CA LEU A 272 -22.06 -8.02 0.35
C LEU A 272 -23.39 -7.27 0.51
N ALA A 273 -24.25 -7.29 -0.49
CA ALA A 273 -25.54 -6.61 -0.45
C ALA A 273 -26.59 -7.35 0.41
N GLU A 274 -26.50 -8.68 0.48
CA GLU A 274 -27.41 -9.53 1.24
C GLU A 274 -27.05 -9.67 2.73
N THR A 275 -25.80 -9.37 3.11
CA THR A 275 -25.27 -9.57 4.47
C THR A 275 -25.22 -8.24 5.22
N PRO A 276 -26.02 -8.03 6.28
CA PRO A 276 -26.10 -6.75 7.00
C PRO A 276 -24.74 -6.25 7.53
N GLU A 277 -23.88 -7.15 8.00
CA GLU A 277 -22.57 -6.83 8.58
C GLU A 277 -21.58 -6.30 7.54
N THR A 278 -21.83 -6.55 6.25
CA THR A 278 -20.91 -6.18 5.16
C THR A 278 -21.38 -4.98 4.33
N LEU A 279 -22.54 -4.41 4.62
CA LEU A 279 -23.11 -3.25 3.89
C LEU A 279 -22.21 -2.02 3.84
N ALA A 280 -21.28 -1.92 4.80
CA ALA A 280 -20.27 -0.84 4.82
C ALA A 280 -19.18 -1.02 3.77
N PHE A 281 -19.05 -2.19 3.15
CA PHE A 281 -17.98 -2.52 2.22
C PHE A 281 -18.42 -2.34 0.76
N SER A 282 -17.48 -1.88 -0.04
CA SER A 282 -17.55 -1.90 -1.50
C SER A 282 -16.45 -2.80 -2.05
N LEU A 283 -16.75 -3.54 -3.12
CA LEU A 283 -15.79 -4.37 -3.79
C LEU A 283 -15.13 -3.62 -4.95
N ARG A 284 -13.80 -3.72 -5.05
CA ARG A 284 -13.04 -3.23 -6.20
C ARG A 284 -12.14 -4.34 -6.73
N ARG A 285 -12.33 -4.66 -8.02
CA ARG A 285 -11.38 -5.51 -8.76
C ARG A 285 -10.17 -4.68 -9.13
N MET A 286 -8.99 -5.15 -8.80
CA MET A 286 -7.70 -4.55 -9.18
C MET A 286 -6.81 -5.62 -9.82
N LEU A 287 -5.86 -5.17 -10.62
CA LEU A 287 -4.77 -5.98 -11.15
C LEU A 287 -3.46 -5.57 -10.47
N ALA A 288 -2.42 -6.36 -10.66
CA ALA A 288 -1.09 -5.95 -10.25
C ALA A 288 -0.61 -4.77 -11.11
N ASP A 289 0.08 -3.82 -10.47
CA ASP A 289 0.91 -2.85 -11.16
C ASP A 289 2.36 -3.32 -11.12
N ASN A 290 2.86 -3.79 -12.24
CA ASN A 290 4.25 -4.25 -12.36
C ASN A 290 5.22 -3.14 -12.74
N THR A 291 4.76 -1.91 -12.89
CA THR A 291 5.58 -0.77 -13.33
C THR A 291 6.10 0.05 -12.14
N GLY A 292 5.23 0.30 -11.16
CA GLY A 292 5.51 1.24 -10.07
C GLY A 292 5.31 2.70 -10.48
N ALA A 293 5.88 3.61 -9.72
CA ALA A 293 5.71 5.03 -9.98
C ALA A 293 6.41 5.48 -11.27
N VAL A 294 5.70 6.28 -12.08
CA VAL A 294 6.18 6.84 -13.35
C VAL A 294 6.29 8.35 -13.24
N VAL A 295 7.37 8.91 -13.79
CA VAL A 295 7.63 10.36 -13.89
C VAL A 295 7.55 10.76 -15.36
N GLU A 296 6.70 11.76 -15.67
CA GLU A 296 6.47 12.34 -17.01
C GLU A 296 6.81 13.83 -17.04
#